data_bff8502b85e68fc2abad7cd797ee8a4d
#
_entry.id   bff8502b85e68fc2abad7cd797ee8a4d
#
_cell.length_a   1.000
_cell.length_b   1.000
_cell.length_c   1.000
_cell.angle_alpha   90.00
_cell.angle_beta   90.00
_cell.angle_gamma   90.00
#
_symmetry.space_group_name_H-M   'P 1'
#
loop_
_entity.id
_entity.type
_entity.pdbx_description
1 polymer ?
#
loop_
_entity_poly.entity_id
_entity_poly.type
_entity_poly.pdbx_seq_one_letter_code
_entity_poly.pdbx_strand_id
1 'polypeptide(L)'
;MRKLLFLFATILILSSCSTSTEEQDKKEILAIMDVQQIAWSKHDLEGFMKGYWKSDSLKFYGSNGITYGWDKTLANYKKGYPTPDHSGTLKFKINDITKIETASYYVMGAYHLTRKVGDANGVFMIIFKKINGEWKIVADTSC
;
A
#
# COMPACT_ATOMS: atom_id res chain seq x y z
N MET A 1 30.12 -28.68 56.46
CA MET A 1 29.48 -29.09 55.19
C MET A 1 28.47 -28.00 54.82
N ARG A 2 28.90 -27.03 53.94
CA ARG A 2 28.06 -25.91 53.50
C ARG A 2 27.35 -26.32 52.19
N LYS A 3 26.02 -26.48 52.23
CA LYS A 3 25.21 -26.73 51.04
C LYS A 3 25.00 -25.43 50.30
N LEU A 4 25.60 -25.31 49.10
CA LEU A 4 25.40 -24.19 48.18
C LEU A 4 24.08 -24.45 47.43
N LEU A 5 23.06 -23.64 47.71
CA LEU A 5 21.80 -23.63 46.93
C LEU A 5 22.04 -22.73 45.69
N PHE A 6 22.12 -23.36 44.51
CA PHE A 6 22.05 -22.62 43.23
C PHE A 6 20.61 -22.28 42.94
N LEU A 7 20.27 -20.99 43.05
CA LEU A 7 18.98 -20.44 42.63
C LEU A 7 19.04 -20.17 41.10
N PHE A 8 18.43 -21.07 40.34
CA PHE A 8 18.29 -20.88 38.88
C PHE A 8 17.16 -19.87 38.65
N ALA A 9 17.51 -18.60 38.38
CA ALA A 9 16.56 -17.59 37.95
C ALA A 9 16.25 -17.79 36.44
N THR A 10 15.12 -18.41 36.16
CA THR A 10 14.59 -18.54 34.79
C THR A 10 14.02 -17.19 34.37
N ILE A 11 14.74 -16.47 33.52
CA ILE A 11 14.26 -15.25 32.89
C ILE A 11 13.28 -15.67 31.77
N LEU A 12 11.97 -15.57 32.04
CA LEU A 12 10.93 -15.66 31.03
C LEU A 12 11.00 -14.37 30.16
N ILE A 13 11.59 -14.49 29.00
CA ILE A 13 11.49 -13.45 27.95
C ILE A 13 10.06 -13.54 27.40
N LEU A 14 9.16 -12.69 27.91
CA LEU A 14 7.86 -12.45 27.32
C LEU A 14 8.09 -11.70 26.01
N SER A 15 8.12 -12.43 24.88
CA SER A 15 7.98 -11.86 23.56
C SER A 15 6.59 -11.22 23.48
N SER A 16 6.51 -9.94 23.83
CA SER A 16 5.32 -9.12 23.61
C SER A 16 5.15 -8.99 22.10
N CYS A 17 4.31 -9.82 21.51
CA CYS A 17 3.78 -9.61 20.18
C CYS A 17 2.86 -8.39 20.28
N SER A 18 3.39 -7.19 20.05
CA SER A 18 2.57 -5.98 20.01
C SER A 18 1.66 -6.07 18.78
N THR A 19 0.40 -6.39 19.00
CA THR A 19 -0.63 -6.20 17.96
C THR A 19 -0.72 -4.71 17.70
N SER A 20 -0.46 -4.29 16.44
CA SER A 20 -0.67 -2.90 16.05
C SER A 20 -2.10 -2.48 16.35
N THR A 21 -2.28 -1.25 16.82
CA THR A 21 -3.62 -0.69 17.00
C THR A 21 -4.20 -0.33 15.63
N GLU A 22 -5.52 -0.25 15.52
CA GLU A 22 -6.19 0.18 14.28
C GLU A 22 -5.72 1.56 13.82
N GLU A 23 -5.47 2.47 14.74
CA GLU A 23 -4.92 3.79 14.45
C GLU A 23 -3.50 3.71 13.84
N GLN A 24 -2.66 2.83 14.37
CA GLN A 24 -1.32 2.63 13.84
C GLN A 24 -1.36 2.02 12.43
N ASP A 25 -2.23 1.03 12.20
CA ASP A 25 -2.43 0.43 10.88
C ASP A 25 -2.88 1.46 9.84
N LYS A 26 -3.86 2.30 10.17
CA LYS A 26 -4.34 3.38 9.31
C LYS A 26 -3.23 4.38 8.98
N LYS A 27 -2.43 4.76 9.98
CA LYS A 27 -1.29 5.65 9.79
C LYS A 27 -0.24 5.06 8.85
N GLU A 28 0.09 3.77 8.99
CA GLU A 28 1.03 3.07 8.12
C GLU A 28 0.52 3.00 6.67
N ILE A 29 -0.77 2.70 6.49
CA ILE A 29 -1.42 2.66 5.16
C ILE A 29 -1.39 4.04 4.50
N LEU A 30 -1.75 5.10 5.22
CA LEU A 30 -1.71 6.47 4.70
C LEU A 30 -0.29 6.90 4.32
N ALA A 31 0.72 6.51 5.10
CA ALA A 31 2.13 6.78 4.77
C ALA A 31 2.56 6.11 3.45
N ILE A 32 2.07 4.91 3.15
CA ILE A 32 2.33 4.24 1.86
C ILE A 32 1.71 5.06 0.71
N MET A 33 0.49 5.55 0.89
CA MET A 33 -0.18 6.37 -0.13
C MET A 33 0.53 7.71 -0.35
N ASP A 34 1.08 8.32 0.69
CA ASP A 34 1.89 9.53 0.56
C ASP A 34 3.18 9.26 -0.21
N VAL A 35 3.87 8.15 0.05
CA VAL A 35 5.05 7.72 -0.73
C VAL A 35 4.67 7.49 -2.20
N GLN A 36 3.51 6.89 -2.47
CA GLN A 36 3.01 6.71 -3.83
C GLN A 36 2.75 8.04 -4.55
N GLN A 37 2.14 9.04 -3.90
CA GLN A 37 1.96 10.38 -4.48
C GLN A 37 3.30 11.01 -4.87
N ILE A 38 4.30 10.90 -3.99
CA ILE A 38 5.63 11.45 -4.22
C ILE A 38 6.33 10.75 -5.39
N ALA A 39 6.31 9.41 -5.42
CA ALA A 39 6.92 8.62 -6.47
C ALA A 39 6.28 8.92 -7.84
N TRP A 40 4.95 8.90 -7.92
CA TRP A 40 4.21 9.24 -9.14
C TRP A 40 4.55 10.62 -9.66
N SER A 41 4.55 11.64 -8.79
CA SER A 41 4.81 13.03 -9.15
C SER A 41 6.26 13.28 -9.62
N LYS A 42 7.16 12.34 -9.32
CA LYS A 42 8.53 12.29 -9.88
C LYS A 42 8.65 11.41 -11.12
N HIS A 43 7.54 10.90 -11.64
CA HIS A 43 7.50 9.91 -12.72
C HIS A 43 8.25 8.60 -12.37
N ASP A 44 8.39 8.28 -11.09
CA ASP A 44 8.92 7.01 -10.62
C ASP A 44 7.78 5.99 -10.49
N LEU A 45 7.38 5.41 -11.63
CA LEU A 45 6.29 4.45 -11.70
C LEU A 45 6.63 3.13 -10.97
N GLU A 46 7.90 2.75 -10.91
CA GLU A 46 8.35 1.59 -10.14
C GLU A 46 8.27 1.87 -8.63
N GLY A 47 8.68 3.06 -8.20
CA GLY A 47 8.51 3.53 -6.84
C GLY A 47 7.05 3.57 -6.40
N PHE A 48 6.15 4.05 -7.26
CA PHE A 48 4.71 4.02 -7.05
C PHE A 48 4.21 2.58 -6.83
N MET A 49 4.66 1.64 -7.65
CA MET A 49 4.25 0.23 -7.59
C MET A 49 4.82 -0.52 -6.37
N LYS A 50 5.74 0.05 -5.59
CA LYS A 50 6.22 -0.56 -4.32
C LYS A 50 5.12 -0.66 -3.26
N GLY A 51 4.09 0.17 -3.32
CA GLY A 51 2.90 0.07 -2.49
C GLY A 51 2.06 -1.17 -2.78
N TYR A 52 2.17 -1.74 -3.97
CA TYR A 52 1.43 -2.92 -4.39
C TYR A 52 2.17 -4.22 -4.05
N TRP A 53 1.39 -5.27 -3.81
CA TRP A 53 1.91 -6.62 -3.60
C TRP A 53 2.57 -7.15 -4.88
N LYS A 54 3.86 -7.46 -4.80
CA LYS A 54 4.61 -8.01 -5.93
C LYS A 54 4.26 -9.50 -6.10
N SER A 55 3.17 -9.76 -6.81
CA SER A 55 2.61 -11.10 -7.02
C SER A 55 1.82 -11.15 -8.32
N ASP A 56 1.76 -12.32 -8.94
CA ASP A 56 0.88 -12.59 -10.08
C ASP A 56 -0.61 -12.57 -9.70
N SER A 57 -0.91 -12.65 -8.40
CA SER A 57 -2.27 -12.59 -7.86
C SER A 57 -2.77 -11.18 -7.59
N LEU A 58 -1.94 -10.14 -7.75
CA LEU A 58 -2.38 -8.75 -7.70
C LEU A 58 -3.50 -8.52 -8.74
N LYS A 59 -4.54 -7.80 -8.36
CA LYS A 59 -5.65 -7.44 -9.27
C LYS A 59 -5.76 -5.93 -9.38
N PHE A 60 -5.74 -5.43 -10.60
CA PHE A 60 -6.07 -4.06 -10.93
C PHE A 60 -7.24 -4.02 -11.88
N TYR A 61 -8.33 -3.34 -11.49
CA TYR A 61 -9.55 -3.24 -12.29
C TYR A 61 -9.79 -1.78 -12.69
N GLY A 62 -9.40 -1.45 -13.90
CA GLY A 62 -9.63 -0.13 -14.49
C GLY A 62 -10.69 -0.17 -15.60
N SER A 63 -10.83 0.92 -16.33
CA SER A 63 -11.79 1.07 -17.45
C SER A 63 -11.63 0.02 -18.57
N ASN A 64 -10.44 -0.57 -18.71
CA ASN A 64 -10.14 -1.62 -19.69
C ASN A 64 -10.32 -3.05 -19.14
N GLY A 65 -10.94 -3.21 -17.95
CA GLY A 65 -11.14 -4.49 -17.29
C GLY A 65 -10.03 -4.87 -16.33
N ILE A 66 -9.98 -6.15 -15.96
CA ILE A 66 -9.05 -6.65 -14.94
C ILE A 66 -7.67 -6.94 -15.55
N THR A 67 -6.64 -6.39 -14.90
CA THR A 67 -5.24 -6.77 -15.09
C THR A 67 -4.79 -7.61 -13.91
N TYR A 68 -4.17 -8.75 -14.18
CA TYR A 68 -3.58 -9.64 -13.18
C TYR A 68 -2.07 -9.48 -13.16
N GLY A 69 -1.50 -9.43 -11.96
CA GLY A 69 -0.06 -9.43 -11.73
C GLY A 69 0.57 -8.04 -11.68
N TRP A 70 1.60 -7.95 -10.83
CA TRP A 70 2.33 -6.72 -10.56
C TRP A 70 3.09 -6.20 -11.81
N ASP A 71 3.81 -7.10 -12.51
CA ASP A 71 4.62 -6.72 -13.66
C ASP A 71 3.76 -6.21 -14.82
N LYS A 72 2.59 -6.85 -15.05
CA LYS A 72 1.65 -6.42 -16.09
C LYS A 72 1.00 -5.07 -15.73
N THR A 73 0.68 -4.85 -14.46
CA THR A 73 0.15 -3.57 -13.98
C THR A 73 1.18 -2.46 -14.19
N LEU A 74 2.44 -2.67 -13.82
CA LEU A 74 3.52 -1.72 -14.08
C LEU A 74 3.68 -1.44 -15.58
N ALA A 75 3.66 -2.48 -16.42
CA ALA A 75 3.76 -2.31 -17.88
C ALA A 75 2.61 -1.45 -18.44
N ASN A 76 1.39 -1.63 -17.93
CA ASN A 76 0.25 -0.81 -18.30
C ASN A 76 0.44 0.66 -17.87
N TYR A 77 0.95 0.91 -16.66
CA TYR A 77 1.28 2.28 -16.22
C TYR A 77 2.35 2.92 -17.13
N LYS A 78 3.44 2.22 -17.43
CA LYS A 78 4.49 2.72 -18.33
C LYS A 78 3.96 3.03 -19.71
N LYS A 79 3.02 2.23 -20.23
CA LYS A 79 2.38 2.47 -21.52
C LYS A 79 1.42 3.66 -21.48
N GLY A 80 0.63 3.81 -20.43
CA GLY A 80 -0.38 4.86 -20.28
C GLY A 80 0.23 6.23 -19.91
N TYR A 81 1.39 6.21 -19.25
CA TYR A 81 2.08 7.41 -18.75
C TYR A 81 3.55 7.39 -19.19
N PRO A 82 3.84 7.52 -20.49
CA PRO A 82 5.19 7.31 -21.04
C PRO A 82 6.20 8.40 -20.68
N THR A 83 5.74 9.59 -20.26
CA THR A 83 6.59 10.73 -19.90
C THR A 83 6.07 11.46 -18.67
N PRO A 84 6.89 12.31 -18.01
CA PRO A 84 6.45 13.16 -16.90
C PRO A 84 5.25 14.07 -17.26
N ASP A 85 5.12 14.51 -18.50
CA ASP A 85 3.99 15.33 -18.96
C ASP A 85 2.67 14.54 -18.94
N HIS A 86 2.74 13.21 -19.09
CA HIS A 86 1.58 12.30 -19.01
C HIS A 86 1.24 11.91 -17.57
N SER A 87 2.24 11.66 -16.71
CA SER A 87 1.97 11.32 -15.30
C SER A 87 1.57 12.55 -14.50
N GLY A 88 2.28 13.65 -14.66
CA GLY A 88 2.02 14.89 -13.93
C GLY A 88 2.20 14.75 -12.42
N THR A 89 1.43 15.53 -11.68
CA THR A 89 1.41 15.52 -10.20
C THR A 89 0.16 14.83 -9.70
N LEU A 90 0.34 13.82 -8.85
CA LEU A 90 -0.75 13.06 -8.23
C LEU A 90 -1.11 13.65 -6.87
N LYS A 91 -2.41 13.77 -6.61
CA LYS A 91 -2.99 14.04 -5.30
C LYS A 91 -4.08 13.03 -5.01
N PHE A 92 -4.03 12.42 -3.82
CA PHE A 92 -5.12 11.63 -3.28
C PHE A 92 -5.99 12.46 -2.33
N LYS A 93 -7.29 12.24 -2.40
CA LYS A 93 -8.25 12.65 -1.39
C LYS A 93 -8.82 11.38 -0.77
N ILE A 94 -8.43 11.08 0.46
CA ILE A 94 -8.96 9.92 1.19
C ILE A 94 -10.32 10.30 1.77
N ASN A 95 -11.35 9.52 1.45
CA ASN A 95 -12.70 9.72 1.95
C ASN A 95 -13.04 8.75 3.08
N ASP A 96 -12.52 7.51 3.02
CA ASP A 96 -12.75 6.48 4.01
C ASP A 96 -11.59 5.49 4.08
N ILE A 97 -11.31 5.01 5.28
CA ILE A 97 -10.37 3.93 5.56
C ILE A 97 -10.96 3.03 6.63
N THR A 98 -11.37 1.83 6.24
CA THR A 98 -12.12 0.93 7.11
C THR A 98 -11.48 -0.44 7.18
N LYS A 99 -11.41 -0.97 8.40
CA LYS A 99 -10.91 -2.31 8.68
C LYS A 99 -11.91 -3.36 8.19
N ILE A 100 -11.40 -4.37 7.47
CA ILE A 100 -12.17 -5.54 7.06
C ILE A 100 -11.97 -6.66 8.10
N GLU A 101 -10.71 -6.95 8.40
CA GLU A 101 -10.27 -7.94 9.40
C GLU A 101 -8.91 -7.55 9.97
N THR A 102 -8.36 -8.34 10.89
CA THR A 102 -7.12 -8.02 11.64
C THR A 102 -5.95 -7.58 10.76
N ALA A 103 -5.83 -8.08 9.54
CA ALA A 103 -4.73 -7.80 8.63
C ALA A 103 -5.20 -7.28 7.27
N SER A 104 -6.38 -6.66 7.19
CA SER A 104 -6.88 -6.07 5.94
C SER A 104 -7.77 -4.86 6.16
N TYR A 105 -7.62 -3.89 5.24
CA TYR A 105 -8.39 -2.65 5.16
C TYR A 105 -8.80 -2.39 3.72
N TYR A 106 -9.93 -1.70 3.53
CA TYR A 106 -10.15 -0.99 2.28
C TYR A 106 -9.97 0.52 2.48
N VAL A 107 -9.56 1.20 1.42
CA VAL A 107 -9.48 2.65 1.36
C VAL A 107 -10.28 3.12 0.16
N MET A 108 -11.19 4.08 0.39
CA MET A 108 -11.94 4.74 -0.67
C MET A 108 -11.52 6.20 -0.77
N GLY A 109 -11.38 6.68 -2.00
CA GLY A 109 -11.00 8.06 -2.22
C GLY A 109 -11.13 8.49 -3.66
N ALA A 110 -10.55 9.64 -3.94
CA ALA A 110 -10.40 10.18 -5.26
C ALA A 110 -8.94 10.49 -5.56
N TYR A 111 -8.57 10.40 -6.83
CA TYR A 111 -7.28 10.86 -7.32
C TYR A 111 -7.47 12.07 -8.23
N HIS A 112 -6.48 12.93 -8.24
CA HIS A 112 -6.38 14.03 -9.16
C HIS A 112 -4.97 14.08 -9.74
N LEU A 113 -4.88 14.12 -11.06
CA LEU A 113 -3.64 14.26 -11.82
C LEU A 113 -3.64 15.63 -12.50
N THR A 114 -2.72 16.50 -12.11
CA THR A 114 -2.45 17.76 -12.81
C THR A 114 -1.35 17.49 -13.83
N ARG A 115 -1.68 17.60 -15.16
CA ARG A 115 -0.81 17.15 -16.24
C ARG A 115 -0.75 18.20 -17.36
N LYS A 116 0.37 18.26 -18.08
CA LYS A 116 0.49 19.11 -19.28
C LYS A 116 -0.40 18.64 -20.44
N VAL A 117 -0.65 17.33 -20.52
CA VAL A 117 -1.51 16.73 -21.56
C VAL A 117 -3.02 16.81 -21.23
N GLY A 118 -3.39 17.53 -20.17
CA GLY A 118 -4.75 17.65 -19.64
C GLY A 118 -4.91 16.88 -18.33
N ASP A 119 -5.63 17.51 -17.38
CA ASP A 119 -5.89 16.95 -16.07
C ASP A 119 -6.75 15.69 -16.16
N ALA A 120 -6.59 14.78 -15.21
CA ALA A 120 -7.44 13.62 -15.04
C ALA A 120 -7.78 13.44 -13.57
N ASN A 121 -8.97 12.94 -13.31
CA ASN A 121 -9.42 12.63 -11.96
C ASN A 121 -10.36 11.42 -12.01
N GLY A 122 -10.54 10.80 -10.87
CA GLY A 122 -11.47 9.69 -10.72
C GLY A 122 -11.54 9.24 -9.26
N VAL A 123 -12.27 8.16 -9.05
CA VAL A 123 -12.42 7.55 -7.74
C VAL A 123 -11.72 6.20 -7.70
N PHE A 124 -11.41 5.76 -6.48
CA PHE A 124 -10.80 4.45 -6.29
C PHE A 124 -11.35 3.76 -5.03
N MET A 125 -11.28 2.44 -5.04
CA MET A 125 -11.33 1.60 -3.87
C MET A 125 -10.19 0.60 -3.95
N ILE A 126 -9.33 0.61 -2.93
CA ILE A 126 -8.16 -0.26 -2.84
C ILE A 126 -8.21 -1.10 -1.58
N ILE A 127 -7.73 -2.34 -1.66
CA ILE A 127 -7.66 -3.26 -0.54
C ILE A 127 -6.20 -3.45 -0.16
N PHE A 128 -5.89 -3.14 1.11
CA PHE A 128 -4.60 -3.42 1.74
C PHE A 128 -4.66 -4.73 2.53
N LYS A 129 -3.59 -5.50 2.46
CA LYS A 129 -3.33 -6.63 3.36
C LYS A 129 -1.94 -6.52 3.97
N LYS A 130 -1.80 -6.96 5.22
CA LYS A 130 -0.49 -7.06 5.86
C LYS A 130 0.15 -8.38 5.45
N ILE A 131 1.23 -8.31 4.68
CA ILE A 131 1.94 -9.46 4.10
C ILE A 131 3.38 -9.42 4.63
N ASN A 132 3.79 -10.44 5.36
CA ASN A 132 5.12 -10.50 6.00
C ASN A 132 5.44 -9.24 6.84
N GLY A 133 4.44 -8.71 7.55
CA GLY A 133 4.58 -7.52 8.39
C GLY A 133 4.46 -6.18 7.68
N GLU A 134 4.32 -6.15 6.36
CA GLU A 134 4.18 -4.93 5.55
C GLU A 134 2.78 -4.80 4.94
N TRP A 135 2.21 -3.61 4.96
CA TRP A 135 0.97 -3.31 4.25
C TRP A 135 1.23 -3.22 2.74
N LYS A 136 0.44 -3.94 1.96
CA LYS A 136 0.50 -3.95 0.49
C LYS A 136 -0.89 -3.89 -0.12
N ILE A 137 -1.04 -3.17 -1.21
CA ILE A 137 -2.24 -3.17 -2.03
C ILE A 137 -2.32 -4.51 -2.77
N VAL A 138 -3.39 -5.27 -2.54
CA VAL A 138 -3.63 -6.58 -3.17
C VAL A 138 -4.71 -6.53 -4.24
N ALA A 139 -5.58 -5.52 -4.18
CA ALA A 139 -6.58 -5.24 -5.20
C ALA A 139 -6.81 -3.73 -5.29
N ASP A 140 -7.04 -3.24 -6.50
CA ASP A 140 -7.29 -1.85 -6.83
C ASP A 140 -8.40 -1.77 -7.88
N THR A 141 -9.37 -0.90 -7.64
CA THR A 141 -10.35 -0.46 -8.62
C THR A 141 -10.25 1.05 -8.71
N SER A 142 -9.90 1.54 -9.91
CA SER A 142 -9.71 2.97 -10.20
C SER A 142 -10.35 3.33 -11.54
N CYS A 143 -11.24 4.32 -11.52
CA CYS A 143 -12.02 4.79 -12.70
C CYS A 143 -11.86 6.30 -12.87
#